data_aace687b8ff3a7ce8114c96f35053ae2
#
_entry.id   aace687b8ff3a7ce8114c96f35053ae2
#
_cell.length_a   1.000
_cell.length_b   1.000
_cell.length_c   1.000
_cell.angle_alpha   90.00
_cell.angle_beta   90.00
_cell.angle_gamma   90.00
#
_symmetry.space_group_name_H-M   'P 1'
#
loop_
_entity.id
_entity.type
_entity.pdbx_description
1 polymer ?
#
loop_
_entity_poly.entity_id
_entity_poly.type
_entity_poly.pdbx_seq_one_letter_code
_entity_poly.pdbx_strand_id
1 'polypeptide(L)'
;LLSFKERHQFQDLEAKTKVIVNEEIEAPDFLVKLGVVQPGEKLTYLLRQRIVNGEAVILDKDYIKKNTIGNLPTNRVEESLYEYLEKDLGIKISYGNKDFKIEPVNDEDHVYIDLNGHRHIAVLRSDVYTEGTDFLHYNESRHRVDNFYFSEFARRAVNKNN
;
A
#
# COMPACT_ATOMS: atom_id res chain seq x y z
N LEU A 1 1.14 -11.10 -3.44
CA LEU A 1 0.82 -9.67 -3.41
C LEU A 1 0.65 -9.13 -4.83
N LEU A 2 -0.57 -8.80 -5.23
CA LEU A 2 -0.85 -8.13 -6.50
C LEU A 2 -0.79 -6.62 -6.34
N SER A 3 -0.20 -5.92 -7.31
CA SER A 3 -0.24 -4.46 -7.37
C SER A 3 -1.65 -3.98 -7.74
N PHE A 4 -1.92 -2.69 -7.51
CA PHE A 4 -3.17 -2.06 -7.94
C PHE A 4 -3.41 -2.24 -9.44
N LYS A 5 -2.36 -2.01 -10.27
CA LYS A 5 -2.42 -2.17 -11.72
C LYS A 5 -2.80 -3.60 -12.12
N GLU A 6 -2.14 -4.60 -11.53
CA GLU A 6 -2.41 -6.01 -11.81
C GLU A 6 -3.84 -6.40 -11.46
N ARG A 7 -4.35 -5.97 -10.30
CA ARG A 7 -5.72 -6.27 -9.87
C ARG A 7 -6.76 -5.68 -10.82
N HIS A 8 -6.56 -4.46 -11.31
CA HIS A 8 -7.54 -3.76 -12.13
C HIS A 8 -7.47 -4.13 -13.61
N GLN A 9 -6.34 -4.65 -14.08
CA GLN A 9 -6.24 -5.23 -15.43
C GLN A 9 -7.17 -6.44 -15.60
N PHE A 10 -7.31 -7.25 -14.56
CA PHE A 10 -8.21 -8.42 -14.60
C PHE A 10 -9.69 -8.06 -14.53
N GLN A 11 -10.03 -6.88 -14.05
CA GLN A 11 -11.42 -6.44 -13.88
C GLN A 11 -11.92 -5.53 -15.02
N ASP A 12 -11.06 -5.24 -16.00
CA ASP A 12 -11.36 -4.35 -17.14
C ASP A 12 -11.95 -3.00 -16.71
N LEU A 13 -11.47 -2.46 -15.58
CA LEU A 13 -11.89 -1.19 -15.04
C LEU A 13 -10.94 -0.08 -15.45
N GLU A 14 -11.48 1.08 -15.79
CA GLU A 14 -10.69 2.29 -16.00
C GLU A 14 -10.12 2.75 -14.64
N ALA A 15 -8.81 2.62 -14.47
CA ALA A 15 -8.12 2.95 -13.24
C ALA A 15 -6.94 3.88 -13.50
N LYS A 16 -6.85 4.93 -12.67
CA LYS A 16 -5.76 5.91 -12.69
C LYS A 16 -5.18 6.07 -11.31
N THR A 17 -3.91 6.45 -11.25
CA THR A 17 -3.24 6.81 -10.00
C THR A 17 -2.77 8.25 -10.08
N LYS A 18 -3.08 9.03 -9.05
CA LYS A 18 -2.59 10.39 -8.88
C LYS A 18 -1.69 10.47 -7.66
N VAL A 19 -0.45 10.91 -7.84
CA VAL A 19 0.48 11.17 -6.73
C VAL A 19 0.15 12.51 -6.12
N ILE A 20 -0.16 12.51 -4.83
CA ILE A 20 -0.46 13.73 -4.04
C ILE A 20 0.81 14.22 -3.34
N VAL A 21 1.56 13.30 -2.71
CA VAL A 21 2.81 13.61 -2.01
C VAL A 21 3.85 12.56 -2.39
N ASN A 22 5.06 13.02 -2.65
CA ASN A 22 6.25 12.19 -2.85
C ASN A 22 7.43 12.97 -2.27
N GLU A 23 7.76 12.71 -1.00
CA GLU A 23 8.77 13.50 -0.28
C GLU A 23 9.56 12.68 0.72
N GLU A 24 10.74 13.19 1.09
CA GLU A 24 11.53 12.64 2.18
C GLU A 24 10.96 13.13 3.52
N ILE A 25 10.81 12.19 4.46
CA ILE A 25 10.39 12.49 5.84
C ILE A 25 11.30 11.78 6.83
N GLU A 26 11.30 12.21 8.08
CA GLU A 26 11.83 11.43 9.18
C GLU A 26 10.83 10.34 9.58
N ALA A 27 11.35 9.21 10.06
CA ALA A 27 10.52 8.08 10.49
C ALA A 27 9.46 8.53 11.52
N PRO A 28 8.18 8.31 11.25
CA PRO A 28 7.13 8.65 12.22
C PRO A 28 7.18 7.70 13.43
N ASP A 29 6.72 8.20 14.57
CA ASP A 29 6.78 7.48 15.85
C ASP A 29 6.15 6.08 15.78
N PHE A 30 5.05 5.92 15.06
CA PHE A 30 4.37 4.62 15.00
C PHE A 30 5.23 3.54 14.33
N LEU A 31 6.06 3.89 13.34
CA LEU A 31 6.98 2.94 12.70
C LEU A 31 8.19 2.63 13.60
N VAL A 32 8.67 3.62 14.35
CA VAL A 32 9.72 3.39 15.35
C VAL A 32 9.21 2.43 16.44
N LYS A 33 7.98 2.64 16.91
CA LYS A 33 7.34 1.74 17.91
C LYS A 33 7.12 0.33 17.39
N LEU A 34 6.86 0.16 16.09
CA LEU A 34 6.80 -1.17 15.46
C LEU A 34 8.17 -1.84 15.39
N GLY A 35 9.27 -1.12 15.61
CA GLY A 35 10.62 -1.66 15.60
C GLY A 35 11.19 -1.92 14.20
N VAL A 36 10.57 -1.39 13.15
CA VAL A 36 11.01 -1.61 11.76
C VAL A 36 11.97 -0.52 11.24
N VAL A 37 12.00 0.63 11.90
CA VAL A 37 12.90 1.75 11.59
C VAL A 37 13.47 2.37 12.86
N GLN A 38 14.57 3.09 12.73
CA GLN A 38 15.21 3.80 13.84
C GLN A 38 14.66 5.23 13.96
N PRO A 39 14.71 5.84 15.16
CA PRO A 39 14.41 7.28 15.31
C PRO A 39 15.31 8.11 14.40
N GLY A 40 14.73 9.08 13.68
CA GLY A 40 15.46 9.96 12.78
C GLY A 40 15.84 9.35 11.43
N GLU A 41 15.53 8.08 11.21
CA GLU A 41 15.76 7.44 9.91
C GLU A 41 14.96 8.14 8.80
N LYS A 42 15.57 8.31 7.62
CA LYS A 42 14.91 8.94 6.48
C LYS A 42 14.11 7.93 5.68
N LEU A 43 12.85 8.27 5.44
CA LEU A 43 11.92 7.49 4.63
C LEU A 43 11.42 8.34 3.47
N THR A 44 10.96 7.68 2.40
CA THR A 44 10.13 8.32 1.40
C THR A 44 8.68 8.11 1.76
N TYR A 45 7.92 9.21 1.87
CA TYR A 45 6.47 9.19 2.06
C TYR A 45 5.80 9.41 0.72
N LEU A 46 4.96 8.47 0.32
CA LEU A 46 4.23 8.50 -0.93
C LEU A 46 2.73 8.41 -0.63
N LEU A 47 1.98 9.46 -1.01
CA LEU A 47 0.52 9.49 -0.88
C LEU A 47 -0.08 9.49 -2.27
N ARG A 48 -0.94 8.52 -2.56
CA ARG A 48 -1.54 8.35 -3.88
C ARG A 48 -3.04 8.14 -3.77
N GLN A 49 -3.78 8.79 -4.68
CA GLN A 49 -5.18 8.47 -4.91
C GLN A 49 -5.30 7.45 -6.04
N ARG A 50 -6.16 6.46 -5.85
CA ARG A 50 -6.56 5.53 -6.90
C ARG A 50 -7.96 5.90 -7.36
N ILE A 51 -8.06 6.24 -8.64
CA ILE A 51 -9.29 6.71 -9.25
C ILE A 51 -9.80 5.61 -10.16
N VAL A 52 -11.02 5.14 -9.90
CA VAL A 52 -11.66 4.06 -10.65
C VAL A 52 -12.97 4.61 -11.21
N ASN A 53 -13.12 4.56 -12.52
CA ASN A 53 -14.29 5.11 -13.23
C ASN A 53 -14.61 6.57 -12.83
N GLY A 54 -13.57 7.39 -12.69
CA GLY A 54 -13.69 8.81 -12.37
C GLY A 54 -13.87 9.14 -10.89
N GLU A 55 -13.91 8.16 -10.00
CA GLU A 55 -14.05 8.37 -8.55
C GLU A 55 -12.79 7.99 -7.81
N ALA A 56 -12.33 8.84 -6.88
CA ALA A 56 -11.24 8.52 -5.97
C ALA A 56 -11.77 7.57 -4.89
N VAL A 57 -11.41 6.30 -4.98
CA VAL A 57 -11.97 5.23 -4.14
C VAL A 57 -10.95 4.59 -3.21
N ILE A 58 -9.66 4.83 -3.45
CA ILE A 58 -8.57 4.31 -2.62
C ILE A 58 -7.56 5.42 -2.33
N LEU A 59 -7.12 5.48 -1.08
CA LEU A 59 -6.00 6.30 -0.66
C LEU A 59 -4.89 5.38 -0.18
N ASP A 60 -3.76 5.39 -0.89
CA ASP A 60 -2.57 4.62 -0.55
C ASP A 60 -1.51 5.49 0.09
N LYS A 61 -1.05 5.07 1.26
CA LYS A 61 0.01 5.72 2.03
C LYS A 61 1.17 4.76 2.17
N ASP A 62 2.31 5.12 1.58
CA ASP A 62 3.51 4.30 1.61
C ASP A 62 4.65 5.01 2.34
N TYR A 63 5.32 4.29 3.23
CA TYR A 63 6.52 4.72 3.94
C TYR A 63 7.63 3.76 3.55
N ILE A 64 8.61 4.23 2.78
CA ILE A 64 9.59 3.36 2.12
C ILE A 64 11.00 3.73 2.57
N LYS A 65 11.83 2.74 2.87
CA LYS A 65 13.23 2.97 3.27
C LYS A 65 14.00 3.68 2.17
N LYS A 66 14.37 4.93 2.42
CA LYS A 66 15.02 5.78 1.43
C LYS A 66 16.43 5.32 1.06
N ASN A 67 17.20 4.82 2.01
CA ASN A 67 18.55 4.31 1.75
C ASN A 67 18.56 3.09 0.82
N THR A 68 17.45 2.40 0.68
CA THR A 68 17.31 1.26 -0.24
C THR A 68 16.93 1.70 -1.64
N ILE A 69 16.07 2.73 -1.76
CA ILE A 69 15.43 3.08 -3.04
C ILE A 69 15.87 4.44 -3.62
N GLY A 70 16.47 5.32 -2.81
CA GLY A 70 16.76 6.69 -3.25
C GLY A 70 15.50 7.52 -3.49
N ASN A 71 15.53 8.42 -4.47
CA ASN A 71 14.37 9.23 -4.83
C ASN A 71 13.46 8.49 -5.81
N LEU A 72 12.16 8.53 -5.54
CA LEU A 72 11.15 7.91 -6.41
C LEU A 72 10.77 8.86 -7.55
N PRO A 73 10.83 8.41 -8.82
CA PRO A 73 10.31 9.19 -9.93
C PRO A 73 8.79 9.15 -9.95
N THR A 74 8.14 10.31 -9.87
CA THR A 74 6.68 10.43 -9.77
C THR A 74 5.96 9.73 -10.91
N ASN A 75 6.43 9.88 -12.14
CA ASN A 75 5.82 9.24 -13.30
C ASN A 75 5.82 7.70 -13.22
N ARG A 76 6.87 7.11 -12.67
CA ARG A 76 6.96 5.65 -12.54
C ARG A 76 6.03 5.13 -11.44
N VAL A 77 5.94 5.82 -10.31
CA VAL A 77 5.07 5.41 -9.20
C VAL A 77 3.60 5.70 -9.46
N GLU A 78 3.27 6.59 -10.39
CA GLU A 78 1.90 6.72 -10.93
C GLU A 78 1.49 5.47 -11.72
N GLU A 79 2.42 4.85 -12.43
CA GLU A 79 2.15 3.60 -13.15
C GLU A 79 2.04 2.42 -12.18
N SER A 80 3.10 2.11 -11.44
CA SER A 80 3.12 1.06 -10.43
C SER A 80 4.37 1.16 -9.56
N LEU A 81 4.17 1.28 -8.24
CA LEU A 81 5.27 1.25 -7.28
C LEU A 81 6.01 -0.09 -7.31
N TYR A 82 5.29 -1.21 -7.29
CA TYR A 82 5.92 -2.54 -7.31
C TYR A 82 6.70 -2.79 -8.59
N GLU A 83 6.17 -2.39 -9.73
CA GLU A 83 6.87 -2.52 -11.01
C GLU A 83 8.19 -1.74 -10.99
N TYR A 84 8.17 -0.52 -10.45
CA TYR A 84 9.38 0.27 -10.30
C TYR A 84 10.39 -0.39 -9.36
N LEU A 85 9.96 -0.86 -8.19
CA LEU A 85 10.85 -1.51 -7.23
C LEU A 85 11.46 -2.80 -7.78
N GLU A 86 10.66 -3.63 -8.42
CA GLU A 86 11.10 -4.94 -8.90
C GLU A 86 11.86 -4.86 -10.23
N LYS A 87 11.33 -4.13 -11.22
CA LYS A 87 11.92 -4.06 -12.58
C LYS A 87 13.01 -3.02 -12.71
N ASP A 88 12.77 -1.79 -12.24
CA ASP A 88 13.73 -0.70 -12.42
C ASP A 88 14.87 -0.79 -11.40
N LEU A 89 14.59 -1.12 -10.15
CA LEU A 89 15.59 -1.21 -9.07
C LEU A 89 16.07 -2.64 -8.77
N GLY A 90 15.42 -3.65 -9.32
CA GLY A 90 15.80 -5.05 -9.10
C GLY A 90 15.62 -5.54 -7.66
N ILE A 91 14.76 -4.89 -6.89
CA ILE A 91 14.47 -5.28 -5.51
C ILE A 91 13.54 -6.50 -5.53
N LYS A 92 13.95 -7.55 -4.80
CA LYS A 92 13.13 -8.76 -4.66
C LYS A 92 12.28 -8.68 -3.41
N ILE A 93 10.98 -8.43 -3.61
CA ILE A 93 9.98 -8.45 -2.54
C ILE A 93 9.67 -9.91 -2.22
N SER A 94 9.80 -10.30 -0.96
CA SER A 94 9.65 -11.68 -0.54
C SER A 94 8.33 -11.91 0.17
N TYR A 95 8.06 -11.22 1.27
CA TYR A 95 6.87 -11.44 2.07
C TYR A 95 6.40 -10.16 2.74
N GLY A 96 5.17 -10.19 3.24
CA GLY A 96 4.60 -9.12 4.03
C GLY A 96 3.57 -9.66 5.00
N ASN A 97 3.44 -8.99 6.13
CA ASN A 97 2.32 -9.18 7.03
C ASN A 97 1.21 -8.21 6.61
N LYS A 98 -0.03 -8.66 6.66
CA LYS A 98 -1.15 -7.83 6.24
C LYS A 98 -2.30 -7.94 7.23
N ASP A 99 -2.76 -6.79 7.73
CA ASP A 99 -3.93 -6.66 8.57
C ASP A 99 -5.06 -6.00 7.79
N PHE A 100 -6.28 -6.46 8.05
CA PHE A 100 -7.49 -5.87 7.49
C PHE A 100 -8.43 -5.44 8.61
N LYS A 101 -8.98 -4.22 8.50
CA LYS A 101 -9.96 -3.68 9.44
C LYS A 101 -10.98 -2.80 8.74
N ILE A 102 -12.20 -2.77 9.26
CA ILE A 102 -13.19 -1.73 8.94
C ILE A 102 -13.10 -0.67 10.03
N GLU A 103 -12.88 0.58 9.65
CA GLU A 103 -12.73 1.70 10.57
C GLU A 103 -13.68 2.84 10.18
N PRO A 104 -14.08 3.72 11.11
CA PRO A 104 -14.74 4.97 10.75
C PRO A 104 -13.85 5.81 9.84
N VAL A 105 -14.45 6.54 8.90
CA VAL A 105 -13.70 7.48 8.07
C VAL A 105 -13.07 8.57 8.93
N ASN A 106 -11.89 9.02 8.51
CA ASN A 106 -11.17 10.11 9.15
C ASN A 106 -11.16 11.38 8.28
N ASP A 107 -10.56 12.46 8.77
CA ASP A 107 -10.52 13.75 8.06
C ASP A 107 -9.78 13.63 6.71
N GLU A 108 -8.72 12.87 6.65
CA GLU A 108 -7.94 12.65 5.42
C GLU A 108 -8.77 11.90 4.37
N ASP A 109 -9.58 10.94 4.79
CA ASP A 109 -10.51 10.24 3.89
C ASP A 109 -11.51 11.22 3.26
N HIS A 110 -12.03 12.17 4.04
CA HIS A 110 -12.94 13.21 3.55
C HIS A 110 -12.27 14.12 2.49
N VAL A 111 -10.98 14.37 2.63
CA VAL A 111 -10.23 15.20 1.69
C VAL A 111 -9.95 14.47 0.37
N TYR A 112 -9.56 13.21 0.44
CA TYR A 112 -8.95 12.51 -0.70
C TYR A 112 -9.79 11.39 -1.30
N ILE A 113 -10.88 10.96 -0.66
CA ILE A 113 -11.76 9.90 -1.17
C ILE A 113 -13.16 10.46 -1.44
N ASP A 114 -13.72 10.09 -2.58
CA ASP A 114 -15.12 10.35 -2.90
C ASP A 114 -15.99 9.38 -2.10
N LEU A 115 -16.34 9.74 -0.88
CA LEU A 115 -16.98 8.84 0.09
C LEU A 115 -18.43 8.48 -0.25
N ASN A 116 -19.12 9.33 -1.03
CA ASN A 116 -20.52 9.10 -1.43
C ASN A 116 -21.46 8.72 -0.26
N GLY A 117 -21.27 9.36 0.89
CA GLY A 117 -22.06 9.12 2.10
C GLY A 117 -21.64 7.92 2.94
N HIS A 118 -20.65 7.13 2.51
CA HIS A 118 -20.11 6.06 3.33
C HIS A 118 -19.40 6.61 4.57
N ARG A 119 -19.64 5.99 5.73
CA ARG A 119 -19.10 6.42 7.02
C ARG A 119 -17.96 5.54 7.51
N HIS A 120 -17.69 4.43 6.83
CA HIS A 120 -16.64 3.49 7.15
C HIS A 120 -15.75 3.24 5.97
N ILE A 121 -14.52 2.87 6.25
CA ILE A 121 -13.48 2.60 5.27
C ILE A 121 -12.87 1.22 5.55
N ALA A 122 -12.54 0.49 4.49
CA ALA A 122 -11.80 -0.76 4.60
C ALA A 122 -10.30 -0.44 4.57
N VAL A 123 -9.58 -0.78 5.64
CA VAL A 123 -8.18 -0.43 5.80
C VAL A 123 -7.32 -1.69 5.80
N LEU A 124 -6.36 -1.74 4.88
CA LEU A 124 -5.32 -2.76 4.87
C LEU A 124 -4.00 -2.11 5.27
N ARG A 125 -3.32 -2.71 6.24
CA ARG A 125 -1.99 -2.30 6.66
C ARG A 125 -1.02 -3.44 6.41
N SER A 126 0.12 -3.13 5.82
CA SER A 126 1.12 -4.14 5.47
C SER A 126 2.52 -3.64 5.81
N ASP A 127 3.32 -4.49 6.39
CA ASP A 127 4.77 -4.32 6.44
C ASP A 127 5.39 -5.33 5.48
N VAL A 128 6.27 -4.86 4.61
CA VAL A 128 6.80 -5.62 3.48
C VAL A 128 8.32 -5.74 3.57
N TYR A 129 8.82 -6.93 3.27
CA TYR A 129 10.22 -7.32 3.45
C TYR A 129 10.82 -7.84 2.15
N THR A 130 12.10 -7.59 1.98
CA THR A 130 12.88 -8.14 0.86
C THR A 130 13.28 -9.59 1.12
N GLU A 131 13.85 -10.24 0.10
CA GLU A 131 14.30 -11.63 0.15
C GLU A 131 15.33 -11.89 1.28
N GLY A 132 16.13 -10.87 1.66
CA GLY A 132 17.06 -10.92 2.78
C GLY A 132 16.44 -10.69 4.17
N THR A 133 15.12 -10.70 4.28
CA THR A 133 14.36 -10.39 5.52
C THR A 133 14.49 -8.95 6.00
N ASP A 134 14.97 -8.04 5.16
CA ASP A 134 15.08 -6.62 5.48
C ASP A 134 13.75 -5.91 5.25
N PHE A 135 13.34 -5.08 6.20
CA PHE A 135 12.17 -4.24 6.05
C PHE A 135 12.36 -3.29 4.85
N LEU A 136 11.40 -3.25 3.97
CA LEU A 136 11.39 -2.38 2.80
C LEU A 136 10.43 -1.22 2.96
N HIS A 137 9.15 -1.51 3.21
CA HIS A 137 8.15 -0.46 3.34
C HIS A 137 6.92 -0.88 4.16
N TYR A 138 6.20 0.12 4.64
CA TYR A 138 4.91 0.02 5.28
C TYR A 138 3.87 0.68 4.39
N ASN A 139 2.75 -0.01 4.17
CA ASN A 139 1.62 0.49 3.40
C ASN A 139 0.36 0.55 4.25
N GLU A 140 -0.38 1.66 4.15
CA GLU A 140 -1.75 1.75 4.60
C GLU A 140 -2.62 2.09 3.39
N SER A 141 -3.50 1.15 3.02
CA SER A 141 -4.40 1.29 1.88
C SER A 141 -5.83 1.41 2.40
N ARG A 142 -6.45 2.56 2.14
CA ARG A 142 -7.78 2.91 2.62
C ARG A 142 -8.76 2.87 1.47
N HIS A 143 -9.72 1.92 1.51
CA HIS A 143 -10.64 1.65 0.40
C HIS A 143 -12.06 2.03 0.77
N ARG A 144 -12.75 2.78 -0.08
CA ARG A 144 -14.20 2.93 0.04
C ARG A 144 -14.83 1.54 0.02
N VAL A 145 -15.73 1.27 0.97
CA VAL A 145 -16.19 -0.10 1.26
C VAL A 145 -16.89 -0.77 0.07
N ASP A 146 -17.56 -0.02 -0.80
CA ASP A 146 -18.22 -0.55 -1.99
C ASP A 146 -17.23 -0.95 -3.10
N ASN A 147 -16.00 -0.43 -3.04
CA ASN A 147 -14.93 -0.76 -3.99
C ASN A 147 -13.97 -1.84 -3.45
N PHE A 148 -14.24 -2.37 -2.26
CA PHE A 148 -13.39 -3.38 -1.65
C PHE A 148 -13.95 -4.78 -1.90
N TYR A 149 -13.09 -5.66 -2.38
CA TYR A 149 -13.40 -7.07 -2.57
C TYR A 149 -12.23 -7.93 -2.09
N PHE A 150 -12.55 -8.91 -1.24
CA PHE A 150 -11.58 -9.89 -0.77
C PHE A 150 -12.07 -11.29 -1.10
N SER A 151 -11.18 -12.10 -1.69
CA SER A 151 -11.45 -13.51 -1.96
C SER A 151 -10.17 -14.30 -1.72
N GLU A 152 -10.31 -15.43 -1.06
CA GLU A 152 -9.20 -16.31 -0.75
C GLU A 152 -9.58 -17.76 -1.09
N PHE A 153 -8.65 -18.46 -1.77
CA PHE A 153 -8.71 -19.90 -1.88
C PHE A 153 -7.94 -20.49 -0.69
N ALA A 154 -8.65 -21.20 0.18
CA ALA A 154 -8.06 -21.83 1.37
C ALA A 154 -8.08 -23.34 1.23
N ARG A 155 -6.95 -23.98 1.57
CA ARG A 155 -6.83 -25.42 1.63
C ARG A 155 -6.53 -25.83 3.06
N ARG A 156 -7.34 -26.77 3.58
CA ARG A 156 -7.08 -27.34 4.90
C ARG A 156 -5.91 -28.34 4.82
N ALA A 157 -4.88 -28.11 5.63
CA ALA A 157 -3.82 -29.08 5.84
C ALA A 157 -4.32 -30.16 6.82
N VAL A 158 -4.27 -31.43 6.40
CA VAL A 158 -4.54 -32.57 7.28
C VAL A 158 -3.20 -33.02 7.87
N ASN A 159 -3.05 -32.97 9.19
CA ASN A 159 -1.89 -33.55 9.87
C ASN A 159 -1.89 -35.05 9.63
N LYS A 160 -0.86 -35.55 8.95
CA LYS A 160 -0.69 -37.00 8.68
C LYS A 160 -0.18 -37.79 9.89
N ASN A 161 -0.07 -37.17 11.06
CA ASN A 161 0.39 -37.81 12.31
C ASN A 161 -0.81 -38.23 13.15
N ASN A 162 -1.46 -39.29 12.72
CA ASN A 162 -2.33 -40.12 13.55
C ASN A 162 -2.05 -41.58 13.22
#